data_6f53b127126039eece3009a1840a5dcc
#
_entry.id   6f53b127126039eece3009a1840a5dcc
#
_cell.length_a   1.000
_cell.length_b   1.000
_cell.length_c   1.000
_cell.angle_alpha   90.00
_cell.angle_beta   90.00
_cell.angle_gamma   90.00
#
_symmetry.space_group_name_H-M   'P 1'
#
loop_
_entity.id
_entity.type
_entity.pdbx_description
1 polymer ?
#
loop_
_entity_poly.entity_id
_entity_poly.type
_entity_poly.pdbx_seq_one_letter_code
_entity_poly.pdbx_strand_id
1 'polypeptide(L)'
;MKFYLIDDDKNVLHILKRIIRDRGLGEIAGTAENGVDALTDLPLINPDIVIVDLLMPEIDGITFVKRARSYAPDLTFIMLSQVASKDMIADAYSAGIEFYIHKPINSIEVESILRKVSESLTARRTLQQVQTIFQAQQNFVQPQGFINDTAEKPYIIRLKGILQKLGITGERGSKDIISLVDYLIQHNQKVDNVTLSELCSRFSDNPKSMEQRIRRTANMGMVNLANLGLEDYANDTFTTYS
;
A
#
# COMPACT_ATOMS: atom_id res chain seq x y z
N MET A 1 -12.96 13.35 6.98
CA MET A 1 -11.72 13.67 6.28
C MET A 1 -11.29 15.09 6.62
N LYS A 2 -10.00 15.31 6.86
CA LYS A 2 -9.40 16.61 7.15
C LYS A 2 -8.66 17.11 5.92
N PHE A 3 -9.05 18.29 5.45
CA PHE A 3 -8.47 18.92 4.27
C PHE A 3 -7.53 20.05 4.64
N TYR A 4 -6.38 20.12 3.98
CA TYR A 4 -5.49 21.26 4.01
C TYR A 4 -5.42 21.88 2.62
N LEU A 5 -5.71 23.18 2.51
CA LEU A 5 -5.84 23.91 1.25
C LEU A 5 -4.69 24.90 1.10
N ILE A 6 -3.97 24.85 -0.01
CA ILE A 6 -2.79 25.68 -0.26
C ILE A 6 -2.94 26.33 -1.64
N ASP A 7 -3.09 27.64 -1.67
CA ASP A 7 -3.26 28.42 -2.91
C ASP A 7 -3.00 29.89 -2.58
N ASP A 8 -2.27 30.60 -3.40
CA ASP A 8 -1.98 32.03 -3.21
C ASP A 8 -3.18 32.93 -3.55
N ASP A 9 -4.16 32.39 -4.30
CA ASP A 9 -5.43 33.07 -4.55
C ASP A 9 -6.47 32.76 -3.45
N LYS A 10 -6.74 33.76 -2.60
CA LYS A 10 -7.78 33.66 -1.54
C LYS A 10 -9.17 33.33 -2.08
N ASN A 11 -9.49 33.72 -3.32
CA ASN A 11 -10.79 33.37 -3.93
C ASN A 11 -10.89 31.87 -4.17
N VAL A 12 -9.81 31.25 -4.64
CA VAL A 12 -9.73 29.79 -4.83
C VAL A 12 -9.91 29.06 -3.50
N LEU A 13 -9.19 29.50 -2.46
CA LEU A 13 -9.35 28.95 -1.10
C LEU A 13 -10.80 29.09 -0.61
N HIS A 14 -11.44 30.25 -0.87
CA HIS A 14 -12.83 30.48 -0.47
C HIS A 14 -13.81 29.57 -1.22
N ILE A 15 -13.62 29.38 -2.51
CA ILE A 15 -14.44 28.50 -3.35
C ILE A 15 -14.30 27.05 -2.87
N LEU A 16 -13.09 26.56 -2.63
CA LEU A 16 -12.84 25.20 -2.13
C LEU A 16 -13.46 24.98 -0.76
N LYS A 17 -13.27 25.91 0.18
CA LYS A 17 -13.91 25.87 1.51
C LYS A 17 -15.42 25.74 1.41
N ARG A 18 -16.03 26.52 0.50
CA ARG A 18 -17.48 26.49 0.26
C ARG A 18 -17.91 25.14 -0.30
N ILE A 19 -17.23 24.63 -1.33
CA ILE A 19 -17.54 23.32 -1.93
C ILE A 19 -17.47 22.21 -0.87
N ILE A 20 -16.37 22.14 -0.11
CA ILE A 20 -16.16 21.11 0.91
C ILE A 20 -17.24 21.16 1.98
N ARG A 21 -17.61 22.36 2.45
CA ARG A 21 -18.64 22.56 3.47
C ARG A 21 -20.02 22.24 2.94
N ASP A 22 -20.43 22.85 1.81
CA ASP A 22 -21.78 22.76 1.29
C ASP A 22 -22.13 21.32 0.83
N ARG A 23 -21.12 20.55 0.43
CA ARG A 23 -21.26 19.15 0.01
C ARG A 23 -20.99 18.13 1.12
N GLY A 24 -20.67 18.60 2.33
CA GLY A 24 -20.42 17.73 3.49
C GLY A 24 -19.26 16.76 3.28
N LEU A 25 -18.18 17.19 2.57
CA LEU A 25 -17.07 16.30 2.19
C LEU A 25 -16.09 16.05 3.34
N GLY A 26 -16.05 16.95 4.33
CA GLY A 26 -15.18 16.85 5.49
C GLY A 26 -14.92 18.19 6.17
N GLU A 27 -13.84 18.27 6.93
CA GLU A 27 -13.42 19.41 7.73
C GLU A 27 -12.21 20.10 7.08
N ILE A 28 -12.17 21.43 7.11
CA ILE A 28 -11.00 22.21 6.73
C ILE A 28 -10.10 22.32 7.95
N ALA A 29 -8.99 21.59 7.96
CA ALA A 29 -8.02 21.56 9.05
C ALA A 29 -7.10 22.81 9.05
N GLY A 30 -6.87 23.40 7.87
CA GLY A 30 -6.07 24.60 7.72
C GLY A 30 -6.02 25.12 6.30
N THR A 31 -5.41 26.31 6.14
CA THR A 31 -5.12 26.89 4.81
C THR A 31 -3.81 27.63 4.86
N ALA A 32 -3.05 27.63 3.76
CA ALA A 32 -1.87 28.46 3.55
C ALA A 32 -1.92 29.18 2.20
N GLU A 33 -1.22 30.30 2.10
CA GLU A 33 -1.14 31.13 0.90
C GLU A 33 0.19 30.92 0.14
N ASN A 34 1.10 30.09 0.66
CA ASN A 34 2.36 29.73 0.01
C ASN A 34 2.86 28.35 0.49
N GLY A 35 3.79 27.77 -0.27
CA GLY A 35 4.32 26.43 0.01
C GLY A 35 5.27 26.38 1.22
N VAL A 36 5.91 27.49 1.62
CA VAL A 36 6.86 27.52 2.75
C VAL A 36 6.12 27.44 4.08
N ASP A 37 5.11 28.29 4.26
CA ASP A 37 4.25 28.27 5.44
C ASP A 37 3.54 26.92 5.53
N ALA A 38 3.06 26.42 4.38
CA ALA A 38 2.39 25.14 4.30
C ALA A 38 3.27 23.96 4.76
N LEU A 39 4.57 23.93 4.42
CA LEU A 39 5.50 22.90 4.89
C LEU A 39 5.72 22.98 6.40
N THR A 40 5.73 24.17 6.96
CA THR A 40 5.92 24.40 8.39
C THR A 40 4.70 23.94 9.18
N ASP A 41 3.52 24.21 8.67
CA ASP A 41 2.25 23.94 9.36
C ASP A 41 1.80 22.49 9.21
N LEU A 42 2.19 21.81 8.10
CA LEU A 42 1.72 20.49 7.73
C LEU A 42 1.82 19.44 8.85
N PRO A 43 2.95 19.33 9.61
CA PRO A 43 3.07 18.36 10.71
C PRO A 43 2.12 18.63 11.87
N LEU A 44 1.77 19.90 12.12
CA LEU A 44 0.86 20.31 13.19
C LEU A 44 -0.60 20.08 12.81
N ILE A 45 -0.96 20.36 11.55
CA ILE A 45 -2.31 20.20 11.00
C ILE A 45 -2.67 18.73 10.85
N ASN A 46 -1.72 17.90 10.43
CA ASN A 46 -1.88 16.46 10.17
C ASN A 46 -3.16 16.16 9.37
N PRO A 47 -3.26 16.65 8.13
CA PRO A 47 -4.45 16.46 7.29
C PRO A 47 -4.49 15.04 6.69
N ASP A 48 -5.67 14.67 6.18
CA ASP A 48 -5.84 13.43 5.39
C ASP A 48 -5.54 13.69 3.91
N ILE A 49 -5.94 14.86 3.41
CA ILE A 49 -5.85 15.27 2.01
C ILE A 49 -5.33 16.70 1.94
N VAL A 50 -4.34 16.92 1.10
CA VAL A 50 -3.83 18.24 0.75
C VAL A 50 -4.27 18.60 -0.66
N ILE A 51 -4.91 19.76 -0.82
CA ILE A 51 -5.20 20.36 -2.12
C ILE A 51 -4.24 21.52 -2.30
N VAL A 52 -3.36 21.45 -3.31
CA VAL A 52 -2.28 22.41 -3.50
C VAL A 52 -2.27 22.97 -4.91
N ASP A 53 -2.14 24.29 -5.03
CA ASP A 53 -1.90 24.93 -6.32
C ASP A 53 -0.51 24.60 -6.85
N LEU A 54 -0.41 24.45 -8.17
CA LEU A 54 0.87 24.20 -8.83
C LEU A 54 1.75 25.46 -8.85
N LEU A 55 1.16 26.60 -9.17
CA LEU A 55 1.90 27.85 -9.37
C LEU A 55 1.75 28.75 -8.15
N MET A 56 2.70 28.67 -7.24
CA MET A 56 2.75 29.50 -6.03
C MET A 56 4.09 30.24 -5.93
N PRO A 57 4.13 31.38 -5.22
CA PRO A 57 5.38 32.05 -4.92
C PRO A 57 6.31 31.17 -4.07
N GLU A 58 7.62 31.40 -4.18
CA GLU A 58 8.71 30.79 -3.42
C GLU A 58 8.90 29.28 -3.70
N ILE A 59 7.88 28.47 -3.51
CA ILE A 59 7.90 27.03 -3.72
C ILE A 59 6.66 26.62 -4.51
N ASP A 60 6.86 26.06 -5.70
CA ASP A 60 5.78 25.50 -6.50
C ASP A 60 5.18 24.23 -5.89
N GLY A 61 3.97 23.86 -6.35
CA GLY A 61 3.24 22.72 -5.82
C GLY A 61 3.95 21.37 -5.99
N ILE A 62 4.69 21.18 -7.08
CA ILE A 62 5.47 19.94 -7.31
C ILE A 62 6.60 19.82 -6.29
N THR A 63 7.34 20.91 -6.08
CA THR A 63 8.41 20.99 -5.09
C THR A 63 7.86 20.80 -3.68
N PHE A 64 6.70 21.42 -3.38
CA PHE A 64 6.00 21.21 -2.11
C PHE A 64 5.68 19.72 -1.87
N VAL A 65 5.02 19.06 -2.84
CA VAL A 65 4.66 17.64 -2.73
C VAL A 65 5.89 16.75 -2.51
N LYS A 66 6.97 16.95 -3.27
CA LYS A 66 8.22 16.19 -3.11
C LYS A 66 8.81 16.33 -1.71
N ARG A 67 8.84 17.55 -1.16
CA ARG A 67 9.35 17.81 0.20
C ARG A 67 8.43 17.21 1.26
N ALA A 68 7.11 17.39 1.15
CA ALA A 68 6.15 16.85 2.10
C ALA A 68 6.17 15.31 2.15
N ARG A 69 6.32 14.63 1.01
CA ARG A 69 6.42 13.16 0.96
C ARG A 69 7.64 12.58 1.67
N SER A 70 8.73 13.33 1.82
CA SER A 70 9.93 12.83 2.51
C SER A 70 9.66 12.53 4.00
N TYR A 71 8.67 13.15 4.61
CA TYR A 71 8.28 12.93 6.01
C TYR A 71 6.82 12.49 6.21
N ALA A 72 5.99 12.63 5.19
CA ALA A 72 4.59 12.18 5.19
C ALA A 72 4.28 11.34 3.94
N PRO A 73 4.85 10.13 3.80
CA PRO A 73 4.75 9.32 2.57
C PRO A 73 3.32 8.87 2.24
N ASP A 74 2.47 8.69 3.25
CA ASP A 74 1.09 8.22 3.09
C ASP A 74 0.07 9.35 2.87
N LEU A 75 0.52 10.61 2.86
CA LEU A 75 -0.36 11.75 2.68
C LEU A 75 -0.84 11.85 1.23
N THR A 76 -2.13 12.09 1.05
CA THR A 76 -2.75 12.23 -0.27
C THR A 76 -2.71 13.65 -0.77
N PHE A 77 -2.23 13.84 -1.99
CA PHE A 77 -2.12 15.15 -2.64
C PHE A 77 -3.02 15.23 -3.86
N ILE A 78 -3.74 16.34 -3.99
CA ILE A 78 -4.51 16.73 -5.17
C ILE A 78 -3.95 18.08 -5.63
N MET A 79 -3.58 18.17 -6.89
CA MET A 79 -3.03 19.39 -7.46
C MET A 79 -4.08 20.19 -8.21
N LEU A 80 -4.10 21.49 -8.02
CA LEU A 80 -4.87 22.44 -8.82
C LEU A 80 -3.92 23.19 -9.76
N SER A 81 -4.35 23.48 -10.99
CA SER A 81 -3.55 24.33 -11.86
C SER A 81 -4.31 24.85 -13.08
N GLN A 82 -3.86 26.00 -13.60
CA GLN A 82 -4.24 26.51 -14.91
C GLN A 82 -3.40 25.91 -16.04
N VAL A 83 -2.33 25.21 -15.73
CA VAL A 83 -1.39 24.68 -16.71
C VAL A 83 -1.95 23.39 -17.30
N ALA A 84 -1.99 23.32 -18.63
CA ALA A 84 -2.45 22.14 -19.38
C ALA A 84 -1.30 21.39 -20.09
N SER A 85 -0.03 21.73 -19.80
CA SER A 85 1.12 21.05 -20.39
C SER A 85 1.19 19.60 -19.94
N LYS A 86 1.29 18.68 -20.90
CA LYS A 86 1.38 17.24 -20.60
C LYS A 86 2.62 16.90 -19.76
N ASP A 87 3.72 17.59 -19.99
CA ASP A 87 4.97 17.35 -19.27
C ASP A 87 4.84 17.75 -17.80
N MET A 88 4.25 18.91 -17.51
CA MET A 88 4.03 19.35 -16.12
C MET A 88 3.01 18.47 -15.38
N ILE A 89 1.99 17.99 -16.08
CA ILE A 89 1.03 17.02 -15.50
C ILE A 89 1.74 15.71 -15.18
N ALA A 90 2.59 15.20 -16.10
CA ALA A 90 3.39 13.99 -15.85
C ALA A 90 4.36 14.17 -14.68
N ASP A 91 5.01 15.34 -14.58
CA ASP A 91 5.90 15.66 -13.45
C ASP A 91 5.15 15.72 -12.12
N ALA A 92 3.93 16.25 -12.11
CA ALA A 92 3.08 16.30 -10.93
C ALA A 92 2.70 14.88 -10.46
N TYR A 93 2.27 14.00 -11.37
CA TYR A 93 2.01 12.59 -11.03
C TYR A 93 3.27 11.85 -10.58
N SER A 94 4.42 12.13 -11.21
CA SER A 94 5.72 11.56 -10.81
C SER A 94 6.16 12.05 -9.42
N ALA A 95 5.74 13.26 -9.01
CA ALA A 95 5.95 13.76 -7.66
C ALA A 95 5.04 13.05 -6.64
N GLY A 96 3.99 12.37 -7.09
CA GLY A 96 3.13 11.52 -6.28
C GLY A 96 1.78 12.14 -5.94
N ILE A 97 1.22 13.00 -6.76
CA ILE A 97 -0.19 13.41 -6.61
C ILE A 97 -1.11 12.25 -7.02
N GLU A 98 -2.30 12.18 -6.43
CA GLU A 98 -3.33 11.22 -6.84
C GLU A 98 -4.24 11.77 -7.94
N PHE A 99 -4.54 13.07 -7.90
CA PHE A 99 -5.39 13.72 -8.91
C PHE A 99 -4.88 15.11 -9.27
N TYR A 100 -5.14 15.47 -10.52
CA TYR A 100 -4.90 16.79 -11.07
C TYR A 100 -6.24 17.41 -11.46
N ILE A 101 -6.54 18.61 -10.96
CA ILE A 101 -7.77 19.36 -11.24
C ILE A 101 -7.39 20.63 -12.02
N HIS A 102 -8.02 20.84 -13.16
CA HIS A 102 -7.78 22.02 -13.97
C HIS A 102 -8.60 23.21 -13.46
N LYS A 103 -7.96 24.37 -13.32
CA LYS A 103 -8.66 25.64 -13.11
C LYS A 103 -9.23 26.15 -14.45
N PRO A 104 -10.45 26.70 -14.54
CA PRO A 104 -11.29 27.15 -13.41
C PRO A 104 -11.98 26.01 -12.68
N ILE A 105 -12.13 26.17 -11.36
CA ILE A 105 -12.69 25.14 -10.49
C ILE A 105 -14.15 24.84 -10.85
N ASN A 106 -14.42 23.58 -11.16
CA ASN A 106 -15.78 23.06 -11.34
C ASN A 106 -16.20 22.32 -10.05
N SER A 107 -17.27 22.79 -9.41
CA SER A 107 -17.74 22.23 -8.14
C SER A 107 -18.16 20.75 -8.23
N ILE A 108 -18.69 20.31 -9.37
CA ILE A 108 -19.10 18.91 -9.60
C ILE A 108 -17.85 18.02 -9.74
N GLU A 109 -16.85 18.48 -10.48
CA GLU A 109 -15.57 17.78 -10.66
C GLU A 109 -14.85 17.62 -9.32
N VAL A 110 -14.69 18.73 -8.58
CA VAL A 110 -14.06 18.71 -7.25
C VAL A 110 -14.79 17.77 -6.31
N GLU A 111 -16.13 17.85 -6.23
CA GLU A 111 -16.92 16.94 -5.41
C GLU A 111 -16.67 15.45 -5.80
N SER A 112 -16.71 15.14 -7.08
CA SER A 112 -16.53 13.76 -7.58
C SER A 112 -15.13 13.22 -7.21
N ILE A 113 -14.09 14.03 -7.40
CA ILE A 113 -12.71 13.65 -7.07
C ILE A 113 -12.54 13.46 -5.57
N LEU A 114 -13.00 14.43 -4.76
CA LEU A 114 -12.85 14.36 -3.30
C LEU A 114 -13.62 13.18 -2.69
N ARG A 115 -14.79 12.82 -3.22
CA ARG A 115 -15.52 11.61 -2.79
C ARG A 115 -14.73 10.35 -3.10
N LYS A 116 -14.24 10.18 -4.34
CA LYS A 116 -13.43 9.01 -4.75
C LYS A 116 -12.17 8.86 -3.90
N VAL A 117 -11.45 9.96 -3.67
CA VAL A 117 -10.24 9.96 -2.84
C VAL A 117 -10.57 9.60 -1.39
N SER A 118 -11.64 10.17 -0.83
CA SER A 118 -12.07 9.88 0.54
C SER A 118 -12.50 8.42 0.72
N GLU A 119 -13.19 7.85 -0.26
CA GLU A 119 -13.58 6.44 -0.28
C GLU A 119 -12.36 5.52 -0.35
N SER A 120 -11.41 5.82 -1.24
CA SER A 120 -10.15 5.08 -1.37
C SER A 120 -9.33 5.10 -0.08
N LEU A 121 -9.16 6.28 0.54
CA LEU A 121 -8.47 6.42 1.82
C LEU A 121 -9.16 5.64 2.95
N THR A 122 -10.49 5.70 3.00
CA THR A 122 -11.26 4.96 4.01
C THR A 122 -11.09 3.45 3.83
N ALA A 123 -11.18 2.95 2.60
CA ALA A 123 -10.98 1.54 2.28
C ALA A 123 -9.56 1.08 2.65
N ARG A 124 -8.52 1.87 2.32
CA ARG A 124 -7.12 1.58 2.67
C ARG A 124 -6.93 1.51 4.19
N ARG A 125 -7.48 2.47 4.95
CA ARG A 125 -7.43 2.48 6.41
C ARG A 125 -8.16 1.29 7.04
N THR A 126 -9.33 0.95 6.51
CA THR A 126 -10.08 -0.23 6.98
C THR A 126 -9.29 -1.52 6.76
N LEU A 127 -8.67 -1.68 5.59
CA LEU A 127 -7.82 -2.85 5.32
C LEU A 127 -6.61 -2.90 6.26
N GLN A 128 -5.96 -1.77 6.53
CA GLN A 128 -4.86 -1.70 7.50
C GLN A 128 -5.32 -2.05 8.92
N GLN A 129 -6.49 -1.56 9.35
CA GLN A 129 -7.07 -1.90 10.66
C GLN A 129 -7.40 -3.38 10.77
N VAL A 130 -8.00 -3.97 9.72
CA VAL A 130 -8.28 -5.41 9.66
C VAL A 130 -6.99 -6.20 9.75
N GLN A 131 -5.93 -5.82 9.01
CA GLN A 131 -4.62 -6.46 9.11
C GLN A 131 -4.02 -6.36 10.51
N THR A 132 -4.14 -5.20 11.16
CA THR A 132 -3.66 -4.99 12.54
C THR A 132 -4.43 -5.83 13.54
N ILE A 133 -5.75 -5.96 13.39
CA ILE A 133 -6.60 -6.80 14.25
C ILE A 133 -6.23 -8.29 14.05
N PHE A 134 -6.03 -8.75 12.82
CA PHE A 134 -5.58 -10.12 12.56
C PHE A 134 -4.19 -10.38 13.15
N GLN A 135 -3.29 -9.42 13.09
CA GLN A 135 -1.97 -9.53 13.73
C GLN A 135 -2.08 -9.51 15.25
N ALA A 136 -2.96 -8.69 15.83
CA ALA A 136 -3.21 -8.64 17.27
C ALA A 136 -3.92 -9.91 17.78
N GLN A 137 -4.87 -10.48 17.03
CA GLN A 137 -5.54 -11.73 17.39
C GLN A 137 -4.60 -12.94 17.33
N GLN A 138 -3.57 -12.94 16.49
CA GLN A 138 -2.53 -13.97 16.54
C GLN A 138 -1.70 -13.89 17.83
N ASN A 139 -1.69 -12.73 18.51
CA ASN A 139 -1.04 -12.56 19.81
C ASN A 139 -1.96 -12.87 21.02
N PHE A 140 -3.28 -13.08 20.82
CA PHE A 140 -4.24 -13.27 21.93
C PHE A 140 -4.79 -14.70 22.09
N VAL A 141 -4.39 -15.66 21.27
CA VAL A 141 -4.71 -17.07 21.50
C VAL A 141 -3.48 -17.77 22.08
N GLN A 142 -3.16 -17.45 23.33
CA GLN A 142 -2.43 -18.39 24.17
C GLN A 142 -3.42 -19.03 25.17
N PRO A 143 -3.67 -20.34 25.09
CA PRO A 143 -4.04 -21.11 26.27
C PRO A 143 -2.84 -21.10 27.21
N GLN A 144 -3.06 -20.73 28.48
CA GLN A 144 -2.05 -20.86 29.50
C GLN A 144 -1.53 -22.32 29.54
N GLY A 145 -0.25 -22.46 29.40
CA GLY A 145 0.46 -23.70 29.62
C GLY A 145 1.49 -24.02 28.54
N PHE A 146 2.75 -23.85 28.93
CA PHE A 146 4.03 -24.16 28.27
C PHE A 146 4.71 -22.95 27.63
N ILE A 147 5.74 -22.51 28.34
CA ILE A 147 6.83 -21.66 27.89
C ILE A 147 7.45 -22.34 26.66
N ASN A 148 7.23 -21.74 25.48
CA ASN A 148 8.07 -21.99 24.31
C ASN A 148 8.37 -20.66 23.62
N ASP A 149 9.63 -20.32 23.71
CA ASP A 149 10.40 -19.31 23.02
C ASP A 149 10.25 -19.49 21.50
N THR A 150 9.28 -18.80 20.87
CA THR A 150 9.20 -18.73 19.39
C THR A 150 8.47 -17.47 18.95
N ALA A 151 9.18 -16.36 18.98
CA ALA A 151 8.85 -15.25 18.07
C ALA A 151 8.95 -15.80 16.64
N GLU A 152 7.85 -15.75 15.87
CA GLU A 152 7.83 -16.26 14.49
C GLU A 152 8.91 -15.54 13.68
N LYS A 153 9.84 -16.26 13.09
CA LYS A 153 11.03 -15.72 12.41
C LYS A 153 10.61 -14.84 11.23
N PRO A 154 11.21 -13.65 11.02
CA PRO A 154 10.79 -12.68 9.99
C PRO A 154 10.68 -13.29 8.58
N TYR A 155 11.54 -14.24 8.23
CA TYR A 155 11.49 -14.91 6.93
C TYR A 155 10.28 -15.86 6.78
N ILE A 156 9.78 -16.45 7.88
CA ILE A 156 8.57 -17.28 7.85
C ILE A 156 7.34 -16.40 7.57
N ILE A 157 7.26 -15.22 8.17
CA ILE A 157 6.20 -14.24 7.90
C ILE A 157 6.23 -13.85 6.42
N ARG A 158 7.42 -13.56 5.88
CA ARG A 158 7.59 -13.22 4.46
C ARG A 158 7.19 -14.38 3.54
N LEU A 159 7.57 -15.62 3.87
CA LEU A 159 7.21 -16.81 3.11
C LEU A 159 5.69 -17.04 3.10
N LYS A 160 5.03 -16.91 4.24
CA LYS A 160 3.56 -16.98 4.33
C LYS A 160 2.88 -15.93 3.45
N GLY A 161 3.41 -14.71 3.41
CA GLY A 161 2.93 -13.66 2.52
C GLY A 161 3.06 -14.01 1.03
N ILE A 162 4.15 -14.67 0.62
CA ILE A 162 4.34 -15.16 -0.76
C ILE A 162 3.31 -16.26 -1.07
N LEU A 163 3.15 -17.26 -0.20
CA LEU A 163 2.17 -18.33 -0.38
C LEU A 163 0.74 -17.79 -0.48
N GLN A 164 0.42 -16.73 0.26
CA GLN A 164 -0.86 -16.05 0.20
C GLN A 164 -1.08 -15.35 -1.14
N LYS A 165 -0.09 -14.61 -1.65
CA LYS A 165 -0.15 -13.95 -2.96
C LYS A 165 -0.32 -14.96 -4.09
N LEU A 166 0.29 -16.13 -3.98
CA LEU A 166 0.13 -17.22 -4.93
C LEU A 166 -1.18 -18.03 -4.75
N GLY A 167 -2.01 -17.68 -3.75
CA GLY A 167 -3.29 -18.33 -3.49
C GLY A 167 -3.20 -19.78 -3.02
N ILE A 168 -2.08 -20.18 -2.39
CA ILE A 168 -1.82 -21.58 -1.99
C ILE A 168 -1.69 -21.79 -0.48
N THR A 169 -2.00 -20.76 0.33
CA THR A 169 -1.89 -20.84 1.81
C THR A 169 -2.73 -21.95 2.43
N GLY A 170 -3.89 -22.25 1.86
CA GLY A 170 -4.81 -23.31 2.31
C GLY A 170 -4.42 -24.73 1.88
N GLU A 171 -3.44 -24.89 1.01
CA GLU A 171 -3.02 -26.18 0.49
C GLU A 171 -2.26 -27.01 1.55
N ARG A 172 -2.47 -28.34 1.53
CA ARG A 172 -1.83 -29.23 2.50
C ARG A 172 -0.30 -29.18 2.48
N GLY A 173 0.29 -28.98 1.28
CA GLY A 173 1.74 -28.87 1.12
C GLY A 173 2.34 -27.53 1.54
N SER A 174 1.53 -26.51 1.84
CA SER A 174 2.06 -25.20 2.26
C SER A 174 2.80 -25.27 3.59
N LYS A 175 2.31 -26.06 4.53
CA LYS A 175 3.01 -26.32 5.81
C LYS A 175 4.33 -27.07 5.58
N ASP A 176 4.32 -28.04 4.67
CA ASP A 176 5.51 -28.81 4.32
C ASP A 176 6.58 -27.89 3.70
N ILE A 177 6.18 -26.97 2.80
CA ILE A 177 7.06 -25.96 2.19
C ILE A 177 7.67 -25.05 3.26
N ILE A 178 6.87 -24.54 4.20
CA ILE A 178 7.35 -23.69 5.30
C ILE A 178 8.39 -24.43 6.14
N SER A 179 8.14 -25.68 6.50
CA SER A 179 9.07 -26.49 7.30
C SER A 179 10.39 -26.74 6.58
N LEU A 180 10.35 -27.03 5.28
CA LEU A 180 11.57 -27.23 4.49
C LEU A 180 12.39 -25.95 4.34
N VAL A 181 11.74 -24.81 4.08
CA VAL A 181 12.44 -23.52 3.95
C VAL A 181 13.06 -23.11 5.28
N ASP A 182 12.33 -23.29 6.40
CA ASP A 182 12.87 -23.02 7.74
C ASP A 182 14.14 -23.85 8.00
N TYR A 183 14.12 -25.13 7.68
CA TYR A 183 15.29 -26.03 7.81
C TYR A 183 16.47 -25.57 6.96
N LEU A 184 16.25 -25.25 5.69
CA LEU A 184 17.31 -24.82 4.77
C LEU A 184 17.98 -23.54 5.25
N ILE A 185 17.22 -22.56 5.73
CA ILE A 185 17.73 -21.30 6.24
C ILE A 185 18.52 -21.52 7.54
N GLN A 186 18.00 -22.33 8.47
CA GLN A 186 18.69 -22.62 9.73
C GLN A 186 20.05 -23.32 9.54
N HIS A 187 20.13 -24.18 8.53
CA HIS A 187 21.36 -24.96 8.25
C HIS A 187 22.24 -24.33 7.17
N ASN A 188 21.90 -23.09 6.72
CA ASN A 188 22.61 -22.37 5.66
C ASN A 188 22.85 -23.25 4.40
N GLN A 189 21.86 -24.11 4.07
CA GLN A 189 21.90 -24.99 2.91
C GLN A 189 21.24 -24.33 1.71
N LYS A 190 21.90 -24.39 0.55
CA LYS A 190 21.31 -23.96 -0.73
C LYS A 190 20.50 -25.09 -1.34
N VAL A 191 19.40 -24.73 -1.99
CA VAL A 191 18.49 -25.69 -2.66
C VAL A 191 19.21 -26.51 -3.74
N ASP A 192 20.22 -25.93 -4.38
CA ASP A 192 21.00 -26.57 -5.46
C ASP A 192 21.81 -27.80 -5.01
N ASN A 193 22.05 -27.93 -3.71
CA ASN A 193 22.92 -28.96 -3.14
C ASN A 193 22.16 -30.16 -2.57
N VAL A 194 20.82 -30.13 -2.53
CA VAL A 194 20.00 -31.18 -1.89
C VAL A 194 18.74 -31.42 -2.72
N THR A 195 18.42 -32.68 -3.02
CA THR A 195 17.19 -33.02 -3.73
C THR A 195 15.97 -32.87 -2.83
N LEU A 196 14.80 -32.54 -3.42
CA LEU A 196 13.54 -32.46 -2.68
C LEU A 196 13.21 -33.79 -1.97
N SER A 197 13.53 -34.90 -2.58
CA SER A 197 13.32 -36.24 -2.01
C SER A 197 14.17 -36.46 -0.76
N GLU A 198 15.43 -36.07 -0.78
CA GLU A 198 16.32 -36.13 0.40
C GLU A 198 15.85 -35.24 1.54
N LEU A 199 15.38 -34.03 1.21
CA LEU A 199 14.79 -33.15 2.21
C LEU A 199 13.55 -33.79 2.84
N CYS A 200 12.60 -34.28 2.03
CA CYS A 200 11.38 -34.91 2.54
C CYS A 200 11.67 -36.13 3.44
N SER A 201 12.73 -36.89 3.18
CA SER A 201 13.11 -38.05 4.00
C SER A 201 13.54 -37.68 5.42
N ARG A 202 13.90 -36.43 5.66
CA ARG A 202 14.27 -35.91 7.01
C ARG A 202 13.06 -35.48 7.85
N PHE A 203 11.91 -35.23 7.20
CA PHE A 203 10.74 -34.62 7.84
C PHE A 203 9.52 -35.53 7.94
N SER A 204 9.50 -36.64 7.25
CA SER A 204 8.31 -37.48 7.16
C SER A 204 8.65 -38.96 7.10
N ASP A 205 7.90 -39.77 7.82
CA ASP A 205 7.94 -41.23 7.71
C ASP A 205 7.48 -41.72 6.32
N ASN A 206 6.79 -40.85 5.57
CA ASN A 206 6.40 -41.09 4.18
C ASN A 206 6.87 -39.97 3.25
N PRO A 207 8.18 -39.96 2.88
CA PRO A 207 8.80 -38.91 2.06
C PRO A 207 8.11 -38.68 0.70
N LYS A 208 7.70 -39.76 0.05
CA LYS A 208 7.02 -39.71 -1.26
C LYS A 208 5.68 -38.95 -1.19
N SER A 209 4.92 -39.17 -0.12
CA SER A 209 3.66 -38.46 0.07
C SER A 209 3.88 -36.97 0.33
N MET A 210 4.88 -36.64 1.11
CA MET A 210 5.25 -35.23 1.39
C MET A 210 5.71 -34.52 0.10
N GLU A 211 6.60 -35.16 -0.66
CA GLU A 211 7.07 -34.66 -1.95
C GLU A 211 5.92 -34.41 -2.94
N GLN A 212 4.98 -35.34 -3.03
CA GLN A 212 3.79 -35.19 -3.90
C GLN A 212 2.91 -34.02 -3.47
N ARG A 213 2.71 -33.79 -2.14
CA ARG A 213 1.95 -32.65 -1.65
C ARG A 213 2.62 -31.34 -2.02
N ILE A 214 3.95 -31.24 -1.82
CA ILE A 214 4.72 -30.05 -2.16
C ILE A 214 4.63 -29.74 -3.66
N ARG A 215 4.88 -30.75 -4.52
CA ARG A 215 4.80 -30.61 -5.98
C ARG A 215 3.40 -30.17 -6.44
N ARG A 216 2.34 -30.75 -5.87
CA ARG A 216 0.96 -30.37 -6.18
C ARG A 216 0.68 -28.93 -5.78
N THR A 217 1.10 -28.51 -4.59
CA THR A 217 0.93 -27.15 -4.10
C THR A 217 1.71 -26.14 -4.94
N ALA A 218 2.96 -26.46 -5.33
CA ALA A 218 3.74 -25.62 -6.22
C ALA A 218 3.08 -25.48 -7.60
N ASN A 219 2.60 -26.56 -8.20
CA ASN A 219 1.88 -26.52 -9.46
C ASN A 219 0.60 -25.66 -9.37
N MET A 220 -0.14 -25.74 -8.28
CA MET A 220 -1.31 -24.88 -8.06
C MET A 220 -0.91 -23.41 -8.04
N GLY A 221 0.18 -23.05 -7.34
CA GLY A 221 0.71 -21.69 -7.32
C GLY A 221 1.12 -21.20 -8.72
N MET A 222 1.74 -22.05 -9.54
CA MET A 222 2.09 -21.71 -10.92
C MET A 222 0.84 -21.49 -11.79
N VAL A 223 -0.19 -22.32 -11.64
CA VAL A 223 -1.47 -22.15 -12.36
C VAL A 223 -2.16 -20.84 -11.95
N ASN A 224 -2.21 -20.56 -10.64
CA ASN A 224 -2.78 -19.31 -10.15
C ASN A 224 -2.02 -18.10 -10.69
N LEU A 225 -0.68 -18.15 -10.69
CA LEU A 225 0.17 -17.10 -11.23
C LEU A 225 -0.07 -16.90 -12.73
N ALA A 226 -0.15 -17.98 -13.52
CA ALA A 226 -0.45 -17.90 -14.93
C ALA A 226 -1.85 -17.29 -15.21
N ASN A 227 -2.86 -17.65 -14.43
CA ASN A 227 -4.19 -17.07 -14.54
C ASN A 227 -4.19 -15.56 -14.25
N LEU A 228 -3.46 -15.12 -13.22
CA LEU A 228 -3.30 -13.68 -12.94
C LEU A 228 -2.67 -12.93 -14.12
N GLY A 229 -1.67 -13.50 -14.77
CA GLY A 229 -1.05 -12.91 -15.95
C GLY A 229 -1.93 -12.94 -17.22
N LEU A 230 -2.83 -13.92 -17.33
CA LEU A 230 -3.83 -13.97 -18.41
C LEU A 230 -4.96 -12.95 -18.22
N GLU A 231 -5.36 -12.69 -16.98
CA GLU A 231 -6.39 -11.69 -16.65
C GLU A 231 -5.84 -10.27 -16.74
N ASP A 232 -4.64 -10.04 -16.22
CA ASP A 232 -3.95 -8.75 -16.26
C ASP A 232 -2.43 -8.96 -16.28
N TYR A 233 -1.80 -8.71 -17.44
CA TYR A 233 -0.35 -8.85 -17.61
C TYR A 233 0.46 -7.89 -16.73
N ALA A 234 -0.12 -6.78 -16.31
CA ALA A 234 0.50 -5.81 -15.39
C ALA A 234 0.24 -6.12 -13.91
N ASN A 235 -0.36 -7.27 -13.59
CA ASN A 235 -0.62 -7.68 -12.21
C ASN A 235 0.69 -7.76 -11.41
N ASP A 236 0.75 -7.09 -10.27
CA ASP A 236 1.95 -6.99 -9.41
C ASP A 236 2.49 -8.36 -8.96
N THR A 237 1.60 -9.32 -8.69
CA THR A 237 2.02 -10.67 -8.29
C THR A 237 2.59 -11.43 -9.47
N PHE A 238 1.98 -11.34 -10.65
CA PHE A 238 2.49 -11.98 -11.86
C PHE A 238 3.86 -11.38 -12.24
N THR A 239 4.00 -10.07 -12.31
CA THR A 239 5.26 -9.40 -12.68
C THR A 239 6.39 -9.62 -11.68
N THR A 240 6.07 -9.93 -10.42
CA THR A 240 7.08 -10.17 -9.37
C THR A 240 7.61 -11.62 -9.39
N TYR A 241 6.78 -12.60 -9.78
CA TYR A 241 7.10 -14.03 -9.62
C TYR A 241 7.08 -14.85 -10.94
N SER A 242 6.86 -14.20 -12.11
CA SER A 242 6.89 -14.86 -13.43
C SER A 242 8.28 -14.97 -14.06
#